data_b85b61bdb67eb48c1664c2f32dc54b45
#
_entry.id   b85b61bdb67eb48c1664c2f32dc54b45
#
_cell.length_a   1.000
_cell.length_b   1.000
_cell.length_c   1.000
_cell.angle_alpha   90.00
_cell.angle_beta   90.00
_cell.angle_gamma   90.00
#
_symmetry.space_group_name_H-M   'P 1'
#
loop_
_entity.id
_entity.type
_entity.pdbx_description
1 polymer ?
#
loop_
_entity_poly.entity_id
_entity_poly.type
_entity_poly.pdbx_seq_one_letter_code
_entity_poly.pdbx_strand_id
1 'polypeptide(L)'
;MQRNANGNGSVRKISVTRNGKTYTYWQARYSSGFHPGTGKQIQHSITGKTQKEVLQKLKAATSAVDNGTYTEPSDMTVAQWLHIWTDGYLENVKPSTAYLYRRSVELYLNPGLGAVKLCALKTQQIQTFYNGLLHPAKKNTAPLSPKTIKNVHGILHKALQQAVANGTLRQNPADACILPKITKKEMTVFDDDATTAFLRAIQGHVHELLYKIALFTGMREGELLGLTWNCIDFTNGTITVRQQARQEQKKGGKYYFSTPKNGKCRVLTIPPSVLALFREQQEKQNAMAAYAGTAWNNEHNLVFTNALGDFLSHRTVYDCFKRIVRSIGMEDMRFHDLRHSYAVASLKNGDDIKTVQENLGHATAAFTLDVYAHATKQMKKASADRMEQYIKSLQGE
;
A
#
# COMPACT_ATOMS: atom_id res chain seq x y z
N MET A 1 36.97 14.00 -51.44
CA MET A 1 36.31 13.94 -50.13
C MET A 1 36.33 12.50 -49.69
N GLN A 2 37.09 12.17 -48.65
CA GLN A 2 37.09 10.84 -48.05
C GLN A 2 35.71 10.56 -47.44
N ARG A 3 35.02 9.50 -47.87
CA ARG A 3 33.79 9.02 -47.25
C ARG A 3 34.17 8.41 -45.89
N ASN A 4 33.66 9.00 -44.82
CA ASN A 4 33.78 8.40 -43.49
C ASN A 4 33.12 7.01 -43.50
N ALA A 5 33.71 6.08 -42.75
CA ALA A 5 33.14 4.75 -42.57
C ALA A 5 31.68 4.85 -42.00
N ASN A 6 30.82 3.94 -42.48
CA ASN A 6 29.43 3.89 -42.02
C ASN A 6 29.41 3.74 -40.49
N GLY A 7 28.77 4.70 -39.80
CA GLY A 7 28.66 4.71 -38.33
C GLY A 7 29.29 5.93 -37.64
N ASN A 8 30.33 6.54 -38.21
CA ASN A 8 31.09 7.62 -37.54
C ASN A 8 30.45 9.02 -37.57
N GLY A 9 29.23 9.15 -38.11
CA GLY A 9 28.53 10.43 -38.22
C GLY A 9 29.21 11.43 -39.20
N SER A 10 28.53 12.51 -39.52
CA SER A 10 29.06 13.60 -40.35
C SER A 10 29.06 14.91 -39.57
N VAL A 11 30.14 15.69 -39.72
CA VAL A 11 30.27 17.03 -39.12
C VAL A 11 30.35 18.08 -40.19
N ARG A 12 29.51 19.10 -40.10
CA ARG A 12 29.49 20.22 -41.06
C ARG A 12 29.22 21.54 -40.35
N LYS A 13 29.67 22.64 -41.00
CA LYS A 13 29.34 24.00 -40.59
C LYS A 13 28.01 24.40 -41.21
N ILE A 14 27.09 24.93 -40.45
CA ILE A 14 25.78 25.42 -40.90
C ILE A 14 25.61 26.88 -40.51
N SER A 15 24.93 27.66 -41.37
CA SER A 15 24.58 29.05 -41.12
C SER A 15 23.06 29.18 -41.04
N VAL A 16 22.55 29.86 -40.01
CA VAL A 16 21.11 30.09 -39.81
C VAL A 16 20.89 31.58 -39.63
N THR A 17 20.02 32.17 -40.44
CA THR A 17 19.63 33.57 -40.32
C THR A 17 18.38 33.70 -39.48
N ARG A 18 18.47 34.49 -38.40
CA ARG A 18 17.31 34.84 -37.52
C ARG A 18 17.29 36.35 -37.33
N ASN A 19 16.14 36.96 -37.55
CA ASN A 19 15.95 38.43 -37.40
C ASN A 19 17.03 39.25 -38.12
N GLY A 20 17.37 38.90 -39.39
CA GLY A 20 18.38 39.60 -40.21
C GLY A 20 19.83 39.38 -39.79
N LYS A 21 20.11 38.61 -38.74
CA LYS A 21 21.49 38.26 -38.30
C LYS A 21 21.81 36.81 -38.64
N THR A 22 22.96 36.56 -39.25
CA THR A 22 23.44 35.22 -39.59
C THR A 22 24.30 34.67 -38.46
N TYR A 23 23.92 33.52 -37.95
CA TYR A 23 24.63 32.77 -36.90
C TYR A 23 25.23 31.51 -37.53
N THR A 24 26.46 31.21 -37.20
CA THR A 24 27.17 30.03 -37.69
C THR A 24 27.38 29.03 -36.58
N TYR A 25 27.00 27.77 -36.83
CA TYR A 25 27.11 26.65 -35.87
C TYR A 25 27.77 25.46 -36.56
N TRP A 26 28.36 24.57 -35.76
CA TRP A 26 28.76 23.24 -36.19
C TRP A 26 27.62 22.26 -35.90
N GLN A 27 27.35 21.36 -36.86
CA GLN A 27 26.35 20.31 -36.75
C GLN A 27 26.98 18.96 -37.05
N ALA A 28 26.77 17.97 -36.19
CA ALA A 28 27.00 16.56 -36.44
C ALA A 28 25.69 15.82 -36.62
N ARG A 29 25.67 14.76 -37.42
CA ARG A 29 24.56 13.82 -37.55
C ARG A 29 25.06 12.41 -37.31
N TYR A 30 24.29 11.61 -36.55
CA TYR A 30 24.56 10.21 -36.32
C TYR A 30 23.25 9.43 -36.31
N SER A 31 23.33 8.09 -36.44
CA SER A 31 22.18 7.21 -36.39
C SER A 31 22.15 6.44 -35.06
N SER A 32 20.95 6.27 -34.49
CA SER A 32 20.73 5.44 -33.31
C SER A 32 20.09 4.07 -33.60
N GLY A 33 19.88 3.77 -34.90
CA GLY A 33 19.25 2.52 -35.34
C GLY A 33 18.15 2.73 -36.35
N PHE A 34 17.20 1.81 -36.44
CA PHE A 34 16.10 1.84 -37.41
C PHE A 34 14.76 1.82 -36.67
N HIS A 35 13.78 2.52 -37.20
CA HIS A 35 12.42 2.53 -36.65
C HIS A 35 11.76 1.16 -36.85
N PRO A 36 11.31 0.47 -35.77
CA PRO A 36 10.86 -0.92 -35.85
C PRO A 36 9.64 -1.13 -36.76
N GLY A 37 8.77 -0.12 -36.88
CA GLY A 37 7.56 -0.22 -37.71
C GLY A 37 7.73 0.19 -39.16
N THR A 38 8.75 1.00 -39.51
CA THR A 38 8.93 1.53 -40.88
C THR A 38 10.24 1.16 -41.52
N GLY A 39 11.18 0.56 -40.78
CA GLY A 39 12.54 0.23 -41.25
C GLY A 39 13.42 1.46 -41.61
N LYS A 40 12.93 2.67 -41.39
CA LYS A 40 13.69 3.88 -41.69
C LYS A 40 14.75 4.15 -40.63
N GLN A 41 15.92 4.63 -41.05
CA GLN A 41 17.01 4.99 -40.15
C GLN A 41 16.64 6.19 -39.26
N ILE A 42 16.82 6.05 -37.95
CA ILE A 42 16.61 7.13 -36.97
C ILE A 42 17.88 7.96 -36.93
N GLN A 43 17.80 9.21 -37.37
CA GLN A 43 18.91 10.14 -37.39
C GLN A 43 18.76 11.25 -36.36
N HIS A 44 19.81 11.50 -35.61
CA HIS A 44 19.91 12.60 -34.63
C HIS A 44 20.93 13.65 -35.09
N SER A 45 20.71 14.90 -34.66
CA SER A 45 21.65 15.99 -34.91
C SER A 45 22.12 16.63 -33.61
N ILE A 46 23.42 16.88 -33.53
CA ILE A 46 24.08 17.60 -32.44
C ILE A 46 24.58 18.93 -32.97
N THR A 47 24.32 20.03 -32.28
CA THR A 47 24.83 21.35 -32.64
C THR A 47 25.71 21.92 -31.53
N GLY A 48 26.67 22.75 -31.90
CA GLY A 48 27.56 23.43 -30.98
C GLY A 48 28.22 24.65 -31.61
N LYS A 49 28.82 25.50 -30.77
CA LYS A 49 29.51 26.73 -31.23
C LYS A 49 30.87 26.41 -31.85
N THR A 50 31.53 25.35 -31.42
CA THR A 50 32.87 24.96 -31.93
C THR A 50 32.85 23.54 -32.49
N GLN A 51 33.73 23.24 -33.42
CA GLN A 51 33.91 21.92 -34.02
C GLN A 51 34.32 20.89 -32.96
N LYS A 52 35.24 21.29 -32.04
CA LYS A 52 35.74 20.44 -30.97
C LYS A 52 34.60 19.98 -30.02
N GLU A 53 33.72 20.90 -29.64
CA GLU A 53 32.54 20.60 -28.82
C GLU A 53 31.61 19.57 -29.49
N VAL A 54 31.33 19.78 -30.79
CA VAL A 54 30.44 18.89 -31.54
C VAL A 54 31.04 17.49 -31.72
N LEU A 55 32.37 17.43 -32.01
CA LEU A 55 33.08 16.16 -32.08
C LEU A 55 33.11 15.38 -30.77
N GLN A 56 33.30 16.04 -29.63
CA GLN A 56 33.22 15.39 -28.33
C GLN A 56 31.81 14.82 -28.03
N LYS A 57 30.77 15.62 -28.30
CA LYS A 57 29.38 15.18 -28.17
C LYS A 57 29.05 14.04 -29.12
N LEU A 58 29.52 14.08 -30.35
CA LEU A 58 29.34 13.03 -31.35
C LEU A 58 29.98 11.72 -30.88
N LYS A 59 31.26 11.77 -30.46
CA LYS A 59 32.00 10.60 -29.98
C LYS A 59 31.30 9.97 -28.76
N ALA A 60 30.80 10.79 -27.82
CA ALA A 60 30.05 10.30 -26.69
C ALA A 60 28.73 9.61 -27.09
N ALA A 61 27.99 10.20 -28.05
CA ALA A 61 26.73 9.66 -28.54
C ALA A 61 26.93 8.36 -29.34
N THR A 62 27.91 8.31 -30.27
CA THR A 62 28.21 7.09 -31.04
C THR A 62 28.71 5.96 -30.15
N SER A 63 29.63 6.24 -29.20
CA SER A 63 30.06 5.24 -28.23
C SER A 63 28.89 4.72 -27.36
N ALA A 64 27.92 5.57 -27.02
CA ALA A 64 26.74 5.13 -26.28
C ALA A 64 25.82 4.23 -27.13
N VAL A 65 25.69 4.49 -28.44
CA VAL A 65 24.96 3.65 -29.39
C VAL A 65 25.66 2.29 -29.54
N ASP A 66 26.97 2.29 -29.76
CA ASP A 66 27.78 1.08 -29.98
C ASP A 66 27.79 0.18 -28.76
N ASN A 67 27.80 0.76 -27.53
CA ASN A 67 27.75 0.05 -26.28
C ASN A 67 26.32 -0.32 -25.84
N GLY A 68 25.29 -0.04 -26.65
CA GLY A 68 23.89 -0.30 -26.26
C GLY A 68 23.38 0.55 -25.09
N THR A 69 24.12 1.61 -24.74
CA THR A 69 23.77 2.50 -23.59
C THR A 69 23.14 3.81 -24.05
N TYR A 70 22.82 3.93 -25.33
CA TYR A 70 22.19 5.12 -25.89
C TYR A 70 20.72 5.20 -25.42
N THR A 71 20.36 6.31 -24.82
CA THR A 71 18.97 6.65 -24.51
C THR A 71 18.58 7.86 -25.35
N GLU A 72 17.49 7.78 -26.09
CA GLU A 72 17.00 8.91 -26.86
C GLU A 72 16.77 10.12 -25.95
N PRO A 73 17.32 11.31 -26.31
CA PRO A 73 16.99 12.54 -25.61
C PRO A 73 15.48 12.80 -25.74
N SER A 74 14.73 12.49 -24.74
CA SER A 74 13.30 12.74 -24.69
C SER A 74 13.04 14.03 -23.93
N ASP A 75 12.18 14.90 -24.48
CA ASP A 75 11.66 16.07 -23.78
C ASP A 75 10.59 15.71 -22.75
N MET A 76 10.26 14.41 -22.62
CA MET A 76 9.30 13.88 -21.67
C MET A 76 9.62 14.31 -20.24
N THR A 77 8.65 14.88 -19.57
CA THR A 77 8.76 15.24 -18.15
C THR A 77 8.44 14.05 -17.24
N VAL A 78 8.86 14.16 -15.98
CA VAL A 78 8.50 13.17 -14.95
C VAL A 78 6.97 13.04 -14.82
N ALA A 79 6.21 14.13 -14.87
CA ALA A 79 4.75 14.08 -14.83
C ALA A 79 4.14 13.30 -16.00
N GLN A 80 4.64 13.53 -17.22
CA GLN A 80 4.19 12.80 -18.40
C GLN A 80 4.49 11.30 -18.30
N TRP A 81 5.69 10.95 -17.83
CA TRP A 81 6.05 9.56 -17.61
C TRP A 81 5.17 8.90 -16.53
N LEU A 82 4.97 9.57 -15.39
CA LEU A 82 4.12 9.05 -14.32
C LEU A 82 2.68 8.83 -14.77
N HIS A 83 2.16 9.68 -15.66
CA HIS A 83 0.84 9.50 -16.27
C HIS A 83 0.80 8.24 -17.15
N ILE A 84 1.76 8.09 -18.07
CA ILE A 84 1.89 6.88 -18.92
C ILE A 84 2.00 5.62 -18.04
N TRP A 85 2.80 5.69 -16.97
CA TRP A 85 3.00 4.56 -16.08
C TRP A 85 1.73 4.19 -15.30
N THR A 86 1.00 5.18 -14.78
CA THR A 86 -0.25 4.93 -14.04
C THR A 86 -1.37 4.39 -14.92
N ASP A 87 -1.37 4.72 -16.20
CA ASP A 87 -2.41 4.29 -17.13
C ASP A 87 -2.10 2.94 -17.79
N GLY A 88 -0.83 2.70 -18.12
CA GLY A 88 -0.45 1.51 -18.90
C GLY A 88 0.15 0.35 -18.09
N TYR A 89 0.59 0.57 -16.83
CA TYR A 89 1.37 -0.46 -16.10
C TYR A 89 0.73 -0.90 -14.78
N LEU A 90 -0.50 -0.47 -14.48
CA LEU A 90 -1.19 -0.81 -13.23
C LEU A 90 -2.33 -1.83 -13.39
N GLU A 91 -2.49 -2.48 -14.54
CA GLU A 91 -3.58 -3.45 -14.78
C GLU A 91 -3.54 -4.63 -13.81
N ASN A 92 -2.35 -5.15 -13.49
CA ASN A 92 -2.16 -6.26 -12.57
C ASN A 92 -2.14 -5.83 -11.08
N VAL A 93 -2.41 -4.56 -10.80
CA VAL A 93 -2.42 -4.01 -9.43
C VAL A 93 -3.86 -3.94 -8.93
N LYS A 94 -4.10 -4.37 -7.67
CA LYS A 94 -5.44 -4.27 -7.07
C LYS A 94 -5.96 -2.83 -7.17
N PRO A 95 -7.25 -2.60 -7.51
CA PRO A 95 -7.81 -1.26 -7.74
C PRO A 95 -7.54 -0.25 -6.61
N SER A 96 -7.61 -0.70 -5.35
CA SER A 96 -7.29 0.15 -4.20
C SER A 96 -5.82 0.58 -4.14
N THR A 97 -4.89 -0.27 -4.59
CA THR A 97 -3.46 0.07 -4.65
C THR A 97 -3.19 1.00 -5.83
N ALA A 98 -3.78 0.75 -6.99
CA ALA A 98 -3.69 1.63 -8.15
C ALA A 98 -4.21 3.04 -7.83
N TYR A 99 -5.33 3.14 -7.12
CA TYR A 99 -5.85 4.41 -6.63
C TYR A 99 -4.85 5.15 -5.72
N LEU A 100 -4.23 4.44 -4.76
CA LEU A 100 -3.22 5.04 -3.87
C LEU A 100 -1.98 5.51 -4.65
N TYR A 101 -1.59 4.79 -5.70
CA TYR A 101 -0.48 5.19 -6.57
C TYR A 101 -0.82 6.47 -7.32
N ARG A 102 -1.97 6.53 -8.01
CA ARG A 102 -2.43 7.74 -8.72
C ARG A 102 -2.53 8.93 -7.78
N ARG A 103 -3.14 8.75 -6.61
CA ARG A 103 -3.26 9.80 -5.60
C ARG A 103 -1.89 10.30 -5.10
N SER A 104 -0.93 9.41 -4.90
CA SER A 104 0.43 9.80 -4.47
C SER A 104 1.16 10.56 -5.57
N VAL A 105 0.96 10.18 -6.84
CA VAL A 105 1.48 10.90 -8.00
C VAL A 105 0.91 12.30 -8.06
N GLU A 106 -0.40 12.45 -7.93
CA GLU A 106 -1.08 13.75 -8.00
C GLU A 106 -0.74 14.68 -6.82
N LEU A 107 -0.74 14.15 -5.60
CA LEU A 107 -0.57 14.98 -4.40
C LEU A 107 0.90 15.33 -4.11
N TYR A 108 1.84 14.46 -4.45
CA TYR A 108 3.22 14.62 -4.03
C TYR A 108 4.21 14.68 -5.20
N LEU A 109 4.18 13.69 -6.12
CA LEU A 109 5.23 13.53 -7.13
C LEU A 109 5.13 14.60 -8.22
N ASN A 110 3.95 14.82 -8.77
CA ASN A 110 3.75 15.84 -9.81
C ASN A 110 4.05 17.25 -9.32
N PRO A 111 3.57 17.71 -8.13
CA PRO A 111 3.91 19.03 -7.63
C PRO A 111 5.39 19.21 -7.31
N GLY A 112 6.08 18.13 -6.89
CA GLY A 112 7.48 18.21 -6.46
C GLY A 112 8.52 17.99 -7.54
N LEU A 113 8.25 17.09 -8.49
CA LEU A 113 9.22 16.62 -9.49
C LEU A 113 8.69 16.66 -10.92
N GLY A 114 7.40 16.87 -11.11
CA GLY A 114 6.70 16.68 -12.40
C GLY A 114 7.23 17.51 -13.54
N ALA A 115 7.70 18.72 -13.29
CA ALA A 115 8.22 19.64 -14.31
C ALA A 115 9.65 19.28 -14.77
N VAL A 116 10.36 18.40 -14.08
CA VAL A 116 11.73 18.00 -14.42
C VAL A 116 11.69 17.08 -15.64
N LYS A 117 12.58 17.27 -16.61
CA LYS A 117 12.74 16.31 -17.70
C LYS A 117 13.21 14.97 -17.14
N LEU A 118 12.59 13.88 -17.57
CA LEU A 118 12.84 12.54 -17.04
C LEU A 118 14.33 12.16 -17.18
N CYS A 119 14.94 12.41 -18.33
CA CYS A 119 16.36 12.14 -18.59
C CYS A 119 17.32 13.04 -17.78
N ALA A 120 16.85 14.16 -17.22
CA ALA A 120 17.64 15.11 -16.42
C ALA A 120 17.40 14.96 -14.92
N LEU A 121 16.52 14.02 -14.48
CA LEU A 121 16.21 13.78 -13.08
C LEU A 121 17.43 13.18 -12.37
N LYS A 122 17.89 13.86 -11.32
CA LYS A 122 19.05 13.43 -10.52
C LYS A 122 18.64 13.00 -9.12
N THR A 123 19.40 12.07 -8.53
CA THR A 123 19.24 11.61 -7.14
C THR A 123 19.17 12.78 -6.15
N GLN A 124 20.01 13.81 -6.33
CA GLN A 124 20.01 14.98 -5.45
C GLN A 124 18.67 15.73 -5.47
N GLN A 125 18.01 15.86 -6.61
CA GLN A 125 16.71 16.51 -6.72
C GLN A 125 15.63 15.70 -5.98
N ILE A 126 15.65 14.37 -6.13
CA ILE A 126 14.75 13.45 -5.42
C ILE A 126 15.00 13.52 -3.91
N GLN A 127 16.26 13.54 -3.47
CA GLN A 127 16.61 13.66 -2.05
C GLN A 127 16.13 14.99 -1.47
N THR A 128 16.35 16.10 -2.17
CA THR A 128 15.85 17.43 -1.76
C THR A 128 14.33 17.45 -1.65
N PHE A 129 13.65 16.81 -2.59
CA PHE A 129 12.19 16.65 -2.54
C PHE A 129 11.73 15.88 -1.30
N TYR A 130 12.36 14.74 -0.93
CA TYR A 130 12.00 14.00 0.28
C TYR A 130 12.28 14.79 1.55
N ASN A 131 13.40 15.50 1.61
CA ASN A 131 13.73 16.39 2.73
C ASN A 131 12.67 17.50 2.88
N GLY A 132 12.20 18.06 1.77
CA GLY A 132 11.12 19.05 1.76
C GLY A 132 9.76 18.51 2.21
N LEU A 133 9.46 17.23 1.97
CA LEU A 133 8.26 16.57 2.50
C LEU A 133 8.37 16.30 4.01
N LEU A 134 9.58 16.00 4.51
CA LEU A 134 9.84 15.76 5.93
C LEU A 134 9.85 17.06 6.72
N HIS A 135 10.44 18.13 6.14
CA HIS A 135 10.60 19.45 6.74
C HIS A 135 10.10 20.54 5.79
N PRO A 136 8.78 20.73 5.66
CA PRO A 136 8.22 21.70 4.75
C PRO A 136 8.57 23.13 5.15
N ALA A 137 9.04 23.93 4.20
CA ALA A 137 9.43 25.33 4.44
C ALA A 137 8.22 26.24 4.72
N LYS A 138 7.02 25.87 4.24
CA LYS A 138 5.81 26.65 4.47
C LYS A 138 5.23 26.37 5.85
N LYS A 139 5.07 27.39 6.68
CA LYS A 139 4.54 27.32 8.06
C LYS A 139 3.22 26.55 8.24
N ASN A 140 2.36 26.52 7.21
CA ASN A 140 1.05 25.89 7.28
C ASN A 140 0.97 24.51 6.62
N THR A 141 2.11 23.92 6.24
CA THR A 141 2.14 22.57 5.64
C THR A 141 2.61 21.57 6.70
N ALA A 142 1.76 20.61 7.03
CA ALA A 142 2.14 19.57 7.98
C ALA A 142 3.23 18.65 7.36
N PRO A 143 4.28 18.28 8.13
CA PRO A 143 5.30 17.35 7.69
C PRO A 143 4.71 15.97 7.44
N LEU A 144 5.20 15.28 6.41
CA LEU A 144 4.80 13.90 6.16
C LEU A 144 5.57 12.95 7.07
N SER A 145 4.89 11.87 7.49
CA SER A 145 5.55 10.84 8.28
C SER A 145 6.65 10.11 7.47
N PRO A 146 7.73 9.61 8.11
CA PRO A 146 8.73 8.77 7.47
C PRO A 146 8.14 7.59 6.69
N LYS A 147 7.06 6.99 7.19
CA LYS A 147 6.35 5.90 6.51
C LYS A 147 5.69 6.37 5.21
N THR A 148 5.07 7.55 5.20
CA THR A 148 4.46 8.13 4.00
C THR A 148 5.51 8.42 2.95
N ILE A 149 6.66 9.01 3.35
CA ILE A 149 7.77 9.29 2.43
C ILE A 149 8.32 8.00 1.82
N LYS A 150 8.49 6.93 2.61
CA LYS A 150 8.88 5.61 2.08
C LYS A 150 7.87 5.04 1.08
N ASN A 151 6.58 5.25 1.31
CA ASN A 151 5.54 4.82 0.37
C ASN A 151 5.63 5.63 -0.95
N VAL A 152 5.79 6.95 -0.88
CA VAL A 152 5.97 7.83 -2.04
C VAL A 152 7.24 7.44 -2.82
N HIS A 153 8.35 7.18 -2.11
CA HIS A 153 9.58 6.67 -2.71
C HIS A 153 9.33 5.35 -3.45
N GLY A 154 8.68 4.37 -2.82
CA GLY A 154 8.41 3.07 -3.43
C GLY A 154 7.59 3.17 -4.73
N ILE A 155 6.68 4.15 -4.82
CA ILE A 155 5.90 4.42 -6.04
C ILE A 155 6.79 5.04 -7.11
N LEU A 156 7.55 6.10 -6.78
CA LEU A 156 8.47 6.75 -7.70
C LEU A 156 9.52 5.76 -8.20
N HIS A 157 10.14 5.00 -7.31
CA HIS A 157 11.15 3.99 -7.63
C HIS A 157 10.62 2.95 -8.63
N LYS A 158 9.41 2.42 -8.42
CA LYS A 158 8.77 1.48 -9.37
C LYS A 158 8.54 2.10 -10.74
N ALA A 159 8.04 3.33 -10.78
CA ALA A 159 7.79 4.03 -12.04
C ALA A 159 9.10 4.29 -12.80
N LEU A 160 10.15 4.72 -12.10
CA LEU A 160 11.47 4.95 -12.70
C LEU A 160 12.16 3.65 -13.11
N GLN A 161 11.98 2.56 -12.34
CA GLN A 161 12.49 1.23 -12.71
C GLN A 161 11.83 0.72 -13.99
N GLN A 162 10.55 1.01 -14.19
CA GLN A 162 9.87 0.70 -15.45
C GLN A 162 10.42 1.54 -16.60
N ALA A 163 10.78 2.82 -16.36
CA ALA A 163 11.44 3.65 -17.36
C ALA A 163 12.82 3.09 -17.77
N VAL A 164 13.55 2.51 -16.82
CA VAL A 164 14.82 1.81 -17.10
C VAL A 164 14.56 0.55 -17.92
N ALA A 165 13.58 -0.27 -17.54
CA ALA A 165 13.21 -1.48 -18.27
C ALA A 165 12.76 -1.18 -19.72
N ASN A 166 12.13 -0.04 -19.94
CA ASN A 166 11.72 0.45 -21.27
C ASN A 166 12.87 1.11 -22.05
N GLY A 167 14.08 1.23 -21.49
CA GLY A 167 15.21 1.93 -22.12
C GLY A 167 15.10 3.45 -22.15
N THR A 168 14.09 4.04 -21.49
CA THR A 168 13.90 5.50 -21.40
C THR A 168 14.87 6.15 -20.42
N LEU A 169 15.29 5.42 -19.41
CA LEU A 169 16.35 5.80 -18.46
C LEU A 169 17.46 4.76 -18.47
N ARG A 170 18.70 5.21 -18.30
CA ARG A 170 19.87 4.32 -18.19
C ARG A 170 19.92 3.62 -16.82
N GLN A 171 19.61 4.35 -15.77
CA GLN A 171 19.63 3.88 -14.37
C GLN A 171 18.53 4.58 -13.59
N ASN A 172 18.11 3.98 -12.50
CA ASN A 172 17.09 4.56 -11.65
C ASN A 172 17.71 5.61 -10.69
N PRO A 173 17.43 6.91 -10.86
CA PRO A 173 18.01 7.93 -9.99
C PRO A 173 17.48 7.88 -8.55
N ALA A 174 16.45 7.07 -8.26
CA ALA A 174 15.94 6.89 -6.90
C ALA A 174 16.71 5.85 -6.08
N ASP A 175 17.55 4.99 -6.71
CA ASP A 175 18.24 3.89 -6.01
C ASP A 175 19.14 4.37 -4.87
N ALA A 176 19.89 5.46 -5.09
CA ALA A 176 20.83 5.99 -4.12
C ALA A 176 20.23 7.00 -3.13
N CYS A 177 18.89 7.12 -3.06
CA CYS A 177 18.24 8.02 -2.11
C CYS A 177 18.27 7.46 -0.68
N ILE A 178 18.58 8.32 0.28
CA ILE A 178 18.57 8.01 1.71
C ILE A 178 17.17 8.31 2.28
N LEU A 179 16.51 7.28 2.79
CA LEU A 179 15.16 7.40 3.33
C LEU A 179 15.18 7.62 4.85
N PRO A 180 14.22 8.39 5.40
CA PRO A 180 14.13 8.62 6.82
C PRO A 180 13.88 7.31 7.58
N LYS A 181 14.48 7.18 8.77
CA LYS A 181 14.27 6.04 9.67
C LYS A 181 12.82 6.04 10.17
N ILE A 182 12.19 4.86 10.15
CA ILE A 182 10.88 4.65 10.77
C ILE A 182 11.13 4.15 12.19
N THR A 183 10.75 4.93 13.18
CA THR A 183 10.63 4.45 14.56
C THR A 183 9.38 3.59 14.66
N LYS A 184 9.53 2.31 15.01
CA LYS A 184 8.38 1.45 15.31
C LYS A 184 7.73 2.02 16.59
N LYS A 185 6.47 2.46 16.50
CA LYS A 185 5.65 2.64 17.70
C LYS A 185 5.30 1.26 18.24
N GLU A 186 5.37 1.09 19.54
CA GLU A 186 4.84 -0.09 20.20
C GLU A 186 3.36 -0.25 19.86
N MET A 187 2.94 -1.49 19.65
CA MET A 187 1.54 -1.78 19.39
C MET A 187 0.77 -1.63 20.68
N THR A 188 -0.27 -0.84 20.65
CA THR A 188 -1.24 -0.78 21.75
C THR A 188 -2.17 -1.99 21.63
N VAL A 189 -2.26 -2.77 22.69
CA VAL A 189 -3.19 -3.90 22.80
C VAL A 189 -4.01 -3.74 24.08
N PHE A 190 -5.21 -4.28 24.08
CA PHE A 190 -5.99 -4.41 25.32
C PHE A 190 -5.36 -5.48 26.21
N ASP A 191 -5.00 -5.14 27.42
CA ASP A 191 -4.82 -6.08 28.52
C ASP A 191 -6.18 -6.52 29.07
N ASP A 192 -6.20 -7.32 30.13
CA ASP A 192 -7.44 -7.88 30.68
C ASP A 192 -8.34 -6.78 31.29
N ASP A 193 -7.75 -5.77 31.93
CA ASP A 193 -8.47 -4.64 32.53
C ASP A 193 -9.07 -3.72 31.47
N ALA A 194 -8.26 -3.36 30.46
CA ALA A 194 -8.72 -2.57 29.31
C ALA A 194 -9.78 -3.32 28.50
N THR A 195 -9.63 -4.63 28.32
CA THR A 195 -10.66 -5.49 27.69
C THR A 195 -11.97 -5.43 28.45
N THR A 196 -11.91 -5.56 29.78
CA THR A 196 -13.11 -5.49 30.66
C THR A 196 -13.75 -4.10 30.59
N ALA A 197 -12.94 -3.02 30.63
CA ALA A 197 -13.42 -1.65 30.51
C ALA A 197 -14.09 -1.41 29.13
N PHE A 198 -13.49 -1.92 28.07
CA PHE A 198 -14.04 -1.82 26.72
C PHE A 198 -15.38 -2.57 26.60
N LEU A 199 -15.47 -3.81 27.10
CA LEU A 199 -16.70 -4.60 27.08
C LEU A 199 -17.84 -3.92 27.84
N ARG A 200 -17.54 -3.27 28.96
CA ARG A 200 -18.52 -2.44 29.70
C ARG A 200 -18.94 -1.21 28.90
N ALA A 201 -18.00 -0.53 28.27
CA ALA A 201 -18.27 0.70 27.52
C ALA A 201 -19.09 0.48 26.23
N ILE A 202 -19.04 -0.72 25.65
CA ILE A 202 -19.86 -1.08 24.48
C ILE A 202 -21.23 -1.64 24.83
N GLN A 203 -21.51 -1.91 26.09
CA GLN A 203 -22.79 -2.50 26.53
C GLN A 203 -23.97 -1.61 26.10
N GLY A 204 -24.97 -2.19 25.41
CA GLY A 204 -26.11 -1.46 24.86
C GLY A 204 -25.82 -0.60 23.63
N HIS A 205 -24.58 -0.56 23.15
CA HIS A 205 -24.24 0.21 21.95
C HIS A 205 -24.75 -0.49 20.69
N VAL A 206 -25.17 0.29 19.68
CA VAL A 206 -25.73 -0.25 18.42
C VAL A 206 -24.80 -1.27 17.73
N HIS A 207 -23.48 -1.11 17.85
CA HIS A 207 -22.46 -2.01 17.29
C HIS A 207 -21.81 -2.93 18.35
N GLU A 208 -22.42 -3.13 19.49
CA GLU A 208 -21.87 -3.97 20.57
C GLU A 208 -21.45 -5.36 20.08
N LEU A 209 -22.36 -6.07 19.40
CA LEU A 209 -22.10 -7.42 18.89
C LEU A 209 -20.98 -7.46 17.86
N LEU A 210 -20.91 -6.46 16.97
CA LEU A 210 -19.83 -6.33 16.01
C LEU A 210 -18.46 -6.19 16.71
N TYR A 211 -18.37 -5.35 17.74
CA TYR A 211 -17.13 -5.15 18.47
C TYR A 211 -16.72 -6.37 19.30
N LYS A 212 -17.68 -7.05 19.96
CA LYS A 212 -17.43 -8.30 20.66
C LYS A 212 -16.90 -9.39 19.72
N ILE A 213 -17.56 -9.58 18.58
CA ILE A 213 -17.14 -10.55 17.57
C ILE A 213 -15.77 -10.18 16.99
N ALA A 214 -15.49 -8.90 16.72
CA ALA A 214 -14.18 -8.44 16.29
C ALA A 214 -13.07 -8.79 17.28
N LEU A 215 -13.33 -8.56 18.57
CA LEU A 215 -12.39 -8.82 19.66
C LEU A 215 -12.12 -10.32 19.85
N PHE A 216 -13.15 -11.17 19.77
CA PHE A 216 -13.05 -12.60 20.05
C PHE A 216 -12.77 -13.49 18.82
N THR A 217 -12.73 -12.94 17.62
CA THR A 217 -12.38 -13.67 16.39
C THR A 217 -11.14 -13.15 15.70
N GLY A 218 -10.70 -11.96 16.04
CA GLY A 218 -9.58 -11.29 15.36
C GLY A 218 -9.82 -11.03 13.87
N MET A 219 -11.06 -11.07 13.38
CA MET A 219 -11.39 -10.76 11.99
C MET A 219 -11.05 -9.30 11.64
N ARG A 220 -10.67 -9.05 10.40
CA ARG A 220 -10.46 -7.66 9.93
C ARG A 220 -11.80 -6.95 9.79
N GLU A 221 -11.83 -5.63 10.01
CA GLU A 221 -13.04 -4.83 9.86
C GLU A 221 -13.77 -5.09 8.54
N GLY A 222 -13.05 -5.07 7.41
CA GLY A 222 -13.65 -5.35 6.11
C GLY A 222 -14.16 -6.77 5.94
N GLU A 223 -13.59 -7.76 6.63
CA GLU A 223 -14.07 -9.15 6.65
C GLU A 223 -15.37 -9.26 7.43
N LEU A 224 -15.47 -8.57 8.59
CA LEU A 224 -16.69 -8.50 9.39
C LEU A 224 -17.82 -7.81 8.66
N LEU A 225 -17.55 -6.64 8.05
CA LEU A 225 -18.55 -5.87 7.29
C LEU A 225 -18.97 -6.54 5.98
N GLY A 226 -18.17 -7.49 5.49
CA GLY A 226 -18.48 -8.32 4.32
C GLY A 226 -18.89 -9.75 4.68
N LEU A 227 -19.11 -10.04 5.97
CA LEU A 227 -19.54 -11.37 6.42
C LEU A 227 -21.00 -11.59 6.08
N THR A 228 -21.32 -12.75 5.52
CA THR A 228 -22.67 -13.15 5.15
C THR A 228 -23.11 -14.36 5.97
N TRP A 229 -24.40 -14.53 6.22
CA TRP A 229 -24.94 -15.61 7.05
C TRP A 229 -24.57 -17.01 6.54
N ASN A 230 -24.47 -17.19 5.22
CA ASN A 230 -24.05 -18.45 4.62
C ASN A 230 -22.54 -18.77 4.78
N CYS A 231 -21.78 -17.91 5.43
CA CYS A 231 -20.42 -18.17 5.84
C CYS A 231 -20.29 -18.69 7.28
N ILE A 232 -21.40 -18.79 8.01
CA ILE A 232 -21.44 -19.23 9.42
C ILE A 232 -22.10 -20.60 9.47
N ASP A 233 -21.36 -21.59 9.94
CA ASP A 233 -21.87 -22.93 10.23
C ASP A 233 -22.18 -23.04 11.72
N PHE A 234 -23.47 -22.95 12.05
CA PHE A 234 -23.94 -23.04 13.44
C PHE A 234 -23.86 -24.44 14.02
N THR A 235 -23.79 -25.48 13.19
CA THR A 235 -23.67 -26.88 13.61
C THR A 235 -22.24 -27.21 14.01
N ASN A 236 -21.26 -26.84 13.17
CA ASN A 236 -19.86 -27.12 13.41
C ASN A 236 -19.15 -25.98 14.16
N GLY A 237 -19.80 -24.85 14.44
CA GLY A 237 -19.21 -23.70 15.11
C GLY A 237 -18.07 -23.07 14.31
N THR A 238 -18.25 -22.89 13.00
CA THR A 238 -17.19 -22.34 12.13
C THR A 238 -17.63 -21.13 11.32
N ILE A 239 -16.66 -20.27 10.99
CA ILE A 239 -16.82 -19.13 10.09
C ILE A 239 -15.87 -19.27 8.92
N THR A 240 -16.39 -19.26 7.71
CA THR A 240 -15.57 -19.21 6.48
C THR A 240 -15.34 -17.77 6.03
N VAL A 241 -14.12 -17.26 6.19
CA VAL A 241 -13.73 -15.92 5.74
C VAL A 241 -13.25 -16.00 4.31
N ARG A 242 -14.14 -15.68 3.35
CA ARG A 242 -13.86 -15.76 1.90
C ARG A 242 -13.87 -14.42 1.18
N GLN A 243 -14.38 -13.37 1.83
CA GLN A 243 -14.56 -12.06 1.22
C GLN A 243 -14.45 -10.93 2.24
N GLN A 244 -14.39 -9.70 1.78
CA GLN A 244 -14.41 -8.49 2.57
C GLN A 244 -15.24 -7.42 1.88
N ALA A 245 -15.95 -6.57 2.62
CA ALA A 245 -16.58 -5.37 2.09
C ALA A 245 -15.52 -4.30 1.80
N ARG A 246 -15.64 -3.67 0.66
CA ARG A 246 -14.83 -2.53 0.24
C ARG A 246 -15.73 -1.44 -0.34
N GLN A 247 -15.34 -0.19 -0.16
CA GLN A 247 -15.99 0.94 -0.80
C GLN A 247 -15.14 1.44 -1.97
N GLU A 248 -15.77 1.78 -3.08
CA GLU A 248 -15.10 2.47 -4.20
C GLU A 248 -14.45 3.76 -3.71
N GLN A 249 -13.26 4.04 -4.18
CA GLN A 249 -12.44 5.19 -3.76
C GLN A 249 -12.87 6.49 -4.48
N LYS A 250 -14.17 6.79 -4.45
CA LYS A 250 -14.76 8.04 -4.96
C LYS A 250 -15.82 8.55 -3.99
N LYS A 251 -16.14 9.86 -4.04
CA LYS A 251 -17.22 10.44 -3.22
C LYS A 251 -18.54 9.72 -3.53
N GLY A 252 -19.20 9.18 -2.50
CA GLY A 252 -20.43 8.41 -2.66
C GLY A 252 -20.22 7.04 -3.31
N GLY A 253 -18.99 6.50 -3.31
CA GLY A 253 -18.67 5.21 -3.91
C GLY A 253 -19.47 4.06 -3.29
N LYS A 254 -19.92 3.14 -4.13
CA LYS A 254 -20.69 1.96 -3.73
C LYS A 254 -19.82 0.95 -3.01
N TYR A 255 -20.42 0.19 -2.11
CA TYR A 255 -19.79 -0.98 -1.51
C TYR A 255 -19.82 -2.17 -2.47
N TYR A 256 -18.81 -3.00 -2.39
CA TYR A 256 -18.68 -4.23 -3.17
C TYR A 256 -17.88 -5.28 -2.39
N PHE A 257 -18.05 -6.54 -2.75
CA PHE A 257 -17.22 -7.62 -2.22
C PHE A 257 -15.90 -7.70 -2.97
N SER A 258 -14.82 -7.90 -2.23
CA SER A 258 -13.52 -8.22 -2.78
C SER A 258 -12.89 -9.42 -2.07
N THR A 259 -11.96 -10.10 -2.72
CA THR A 259 -11.20 -11.18 -2.08
C THR A 259 -10.42 -10.66 -0.87
N PRO A 260 -10.13 -11.51 0.13
CA PRO A 260 -9.28 -11.14 1.25
C PRO A 260 -7.91 -10.61 0.78
N LYS A 261 -7.21 -9.89 1.65
CA LYS A 261 -5.95 -9.20 1.30
C LYS A 261 -4.92 -10.13 0.64
N ASN A 262 -4.85 -11.39 1.07
CA ASN A 262 -3.91 -12.39 0.56
C ASN A 262 -4.53 -13.34 -0.48
N GLY A 263 -5.75 -13.10 -0.91
CA GLY A 263 -6.48 -13.95 -1.86
C GLY A 263 -6.88 -15.34 -1.33
N LYS A 264 -6.54 -15.66 -0.07
CA LYS A 264 -6.81 -16.98 0.54
C LYS A 264 -8.02 -16.91 1.45
N CYS A 265 -8.93 -17.90 1.29
CA CYS A 265 -9.98 -18.17 2.25
C CYS A 265 -9.39 -18.86 3.49
N ARG A 266 -10.04 -18.69 4.63
CA ARG A 266 -9.72 -19.43 5.85
C ARG A 266 -10.99 -19.76 6.62
N VAL A 267 -10.95 -20.83 7.40
CA VAL A 267 -12.00 -21.24 8.30
C VAL A 267 -11.55 -20.94 9.73
N LEU A 268 -12.40 -20.31 10.50
CA LEU A 268 -12.21 -20.06 11.93
C LEU A 268 -13.16 -20.98 12.71
N THR A 269 -12.61 -21.75 13.62
CA THR A 269 -13.42 -22.44 14.64
C THR A 269 -13.66 -21.45 15.78
N ILE A 270 -14.90 -21.26 16.18
CA ILE A 270 -15.30 -20.29 17.19
C ILE A 270 -15.94 -20.99 18.41
N PRO A 271 -15.71 -20.49 19.63
CA PRO A 271 -16.31 -21.06 20.81
C PRO A 271 -17.83 -20.83 20.85
N PRO A 272 -18.58 -21.70 21.60
CA PRO A 272 -20.03 -21.57 21.68
C PRO A 272 -20.53 -20.19 22.15
N SER A 273 -19.78 -19.51 23.01
CA SER A 273 -20.08 -18.14 23.47
C SER A 273 -20.06 -17.11 22.32
N VAL A 274 -19.14 -17.25 21.37
CA VAL A 274 -19.09 -16.37 20.18
C VAL A 274 -20.20 -16.75 19.21
N LEU A 275 -20.51 -18.05 19.07
CA LEU A 275 -21.63 -18.51 18.24
C LEU A 275 -22.98 -17.96 18.78
N ALA A 276 -23.15 -17.85 20.11
CA ALA A 276 -24.31 -17.22 20.71
C ALA A 276 -24.47 -15.75 20.34
N LEU A 277 -23.35 -14.99 20.22
CA LEU A 277 -23.39 -13.59 19.75
C LEU A 277 -23.92 -13.47 18.31
N PHE A 278 -23.65 -14.46 17.44
CA PHE A 278 -24.20 -14.47 16.10
C PHE A 278 -25.71 -14.77 16.10
N ARG A 279 -26.21 -15.64 17.00
CA ARG A 279 -27.65 -15.85 17.14
C ARG A 279 -28.36 -14.59 17.64
N GLU A 280 -27.80 -13.92 18.64
CA GLU A 280 -28.30 -12.63 19.12
C GLU A 280 -28.31 -11.57 17.99
N GLN A 281 -27.26 -11.54 17.17
CA GLN A 281 -27.19 -10.64 15.99
C GLN A 281 -28.29 -10.97 14.98
N GLN A 282 -28.62 -12.24 14.77
CA GLN A 282 -29.69 -12.66 13.86
C GLN A 282 -31.06 -12.19 14.37
N GLU A 283 -31.33 -12.38 15.67
CA GLU A 283 -32.56 -11.89 16.30
C GLU A 283 -32.68 -10.37 16.18
N LYS A 284 -31.62 -9.64 16.50
CA LYS A 284 -31.56 -8.19 16.37
C LYS A 284 -31.80 -7.73 14.92
N GLN A 285 -31.19 -8.40 13.94
CA GLN A 285 -31.38 -8.08 12.54
C GLN A 285 -32.82 -8.38 12.07
N ASN A 286 -33.44 -9.48 12.54
CA ASN A 286 -34.84 -9.79 12.25
C ASN A 286 -35.78 -8.72 12.79
N ALA A 287 -35.53 -8.22 14.01
CA ALA A 287 -36.29 -7.12 14.58
C ALA A 287 -36.12 -5.81 13.78
N MET A 288 -34.87 -5.51 13.32
CA MET A 288 -34.62 -4.37 12.44
C MET A 288 -35.35 -4.49 11.11
N ALA A 289 -35.38 -5.68 10.50
CA ALA A 289 -36.09 -5.97 9.26
C ALA A 289 -37.61 -5.78 9.42
N ALA A 290 -38.18 -6.29 10.52
CA ALA A 290 -39.59 -6.13 10.84
C ALA A 290 -39.97 -4.64 11.03
N TYR A 291 -39.10 -3.85 11.68
CA TYR A 291 -39.30 -2.41 11.88
C TYR A 291 -39.21 -1.63 10.55
N ALA A 292 -38.24 -1.94 9.70
CA ALA A 292 -38.03 -1.25 8.42
C ALA A 292 -39.08 -1.66 7.35
N GLY A 293 -39.74 -2.81 7.50
CA GLY A 293 -40.77 -3.30 6.60
C GLY A 293 -40.28 -3.38 5.16
N THR A 294 -41.03 -2.80 4.23
CA THR A 294 -40.70 -2.83 2.79
C THR A 294 -39.42 -2.06 2.40
N ALA A 295 -38.91 -1.21 3.29
CA ALA A 295 -37.65 -0.51 3.06
C ALA A 295 -36.41 -1.38 3.35
N TRP A 296 -36.61 -2.54 4.00
CA TRP A 296 -35.51 -3.48 4.25
C TRP A 296 -35.05 -4.18 3.00
N ASN A 297 -33.76 -4.09 2.71
CA ASN A 297 -33.12 -4.79 1.59
C ASN A 297 -31.75 -5.35 1.97
N ASN A 298 -31.69 -6.63 2.36
CA ASN A 298 -30.43 -7.37 2.60
C ASN A 298 -30.22 -8.43 1.50
N GLU A 299 -30.19 -8.02 0.24
CA GLU A 299 -29.99 -8.93 -0.90
C GLU A 299 -28.62 -9.63 -0.85
N HIS A 300 -27.65 -9.04 -0.17
CA HIS A 300 -26.31 -9.62 0.03
C HIS A 300 -26.21 -10.60 1.20
N ASN A 301 -27.28 -10.81 1.94
CA ASN A 301 -27.35 -11.69 3.11
C ASN A 301 -26.25 -11.38 4.18
N LEU A 302 -25.99 -10.09 4.39
CA LEU A 302 -24.96 -9.59 5.31
C LEU A 302 -25.36 -9.85 6.78
N VAL A 303 -24.37 -10.16 7.62
CA VAL A 303 -24.53 -10.29 9.07
C VAL A 303 -24.66 -8.93 9.75
N PHE A 304 -23.87 -7.96 9.33
CA PHE A 304 -23.89 -6.59 9.88
C PHE A 304 -24.33 -5.62 8.78
N THR A 305 -25.45 -4.98 9.02
CA THR A 305 -26.11 -4.08 8.07
C THR A 305 -26.31 -2.69 8.67
N ASN A 306 -26.59 -1.71 7.83
CA ASN A 306 -27.23 -0.47 8.24
C ASN A 306 -28.71 -0.70 8.58
N ALA A 307 -29.43 0.35 8.95
CA ALA A 307 -30.83 0.27 9.37
C ALA A 307 -31.80 -0.20 8.24
N LEU A 308 -31.37 -0.21 6.99
CA LEU A 308 -32.15 -0.61 5.84
C LEU A 308 -31.71 -1.96 5.23
N GLY A 309 -30.75 -2.65 5.85
CA GLY A 309 -30.30 -3.96 5.36
C GLY A 309 -29.07 -3.92 4.43
N ASP A 310 -28.60 -2.76 4.01
CA ASP A 310 -27.44 -2.61 3.13
C ASP A 310 -26.12 -2.55 3.90
N PHE A 311 -25.02 -2.47 3.20
CA PHE A 311 -23.67 -2.39 3.79
C PHE A 311 -23.55 -1.35 4.89
N LEU A 312 -22.98 -1.75 6.01
CA LEU A 312 -22.62 -0.87 7.10
C LEU A 312 -21.35 -0.09 6.75
N SER A 313 -21.38 1.22 6.99
CA SER A 313 -20.26 2.09 6.65
C SER A 313 -19.06 1.86 7.58
N HIS A 314 -17.87 1.59 7.00
CA HIS A 314 -16.59 1.57 7.72
C HIS A 314 -16.39 2.84 8.57
N ARG A 315 -16.71 4.00 8.00
CA ARG A 315 -16.54 5.28 8.68
C ARG A 315 -17.40 5.36 9.93
N THR A 316 -18.66 4.94 9.85
CA THR A 316 -19.59 4.93 10.99
C THR A 316 -19.08 4.04 12.10
N VAL A 317 -18.69 2.80 11.77
CA VAL A 317 -18.15 1.83 12.75
C VAL A 317 -16.87 2.38 13.40
N TYR A 318 -15.96 2.91 12.60
CA TYR A 318 -14.70 3.47 13.09
C TYR A 318 -14.91 4.69 13.99
N ASP A 319 -15.75 5.65 13.59
CA ASP A 319 -16.00 6.86 14.37
C ASP A 319 -16.71 6.55 15.70
N CYS A 320 -17.63 5.56 15.71
CA CYS A 320 -18.22 5.06 16.95
C CYS A 320 -17.17 4.39 17.83
N PHE A 321 -16.35 3.51 17.29
CA PHE A 321 -15.24 2.87 18.02
C PHE A 321 -14.32 3.92 18.66
N LYS A 322 -13.92 4.95 17.91
CA LYS A 322 -13.04 6.02 18.41
C LYS A 322 -13.66 6.83 19.56
N ARG A 323 -14.98 7.02 19.56
CA ARG A 323 -15.68 7.65 20.71
C ARG A 323 -15.63 6.78 21.96
N ILE A 324 -15.87 5.48 21.79
CA ILE A 324 -15.83 4.49 22.89
C ILE A 324 -14.43 4.41 23.50
N VAL A 325 -13.38 4.21 22.70
CA VAL A 325 -12.02 4.08 23.26
C VAL A 325 -11.52 5.36 23.91
N ARG A 326 -11.96 6.53 23.45
CA ARG A 326 -11.70 7.82 24.14
C ARG A 326 -12.37 7.88 25.51
N SER A 327 -13.60 7.39 25.65
CA SER A 327 -14.31 7.42 26.95
C SER A 327 -13.65 6.56 28.02
N ILE A 328 -12.79 5.62 27.62
CA ILE A 328 -12.02 4.76 28.54
C ILE A 328 -10.51 5.11 28.56
N GLY A 329 -10.13 6.32 28.06
CA GLY A 329 -8.75 6.80 28.11
C GLY A 329 -7.79 6.11 27.14
N MET A 330 -8.29 5.46 26.08
CA MET A 330 -7.50 4.71 25.10
C MET A 330 -7.60 5.31 23.68
N GLU A 331 -7.44 6.62 23.56
CA GLU A 331 -7.61 7.35 22.30
C GLU A 331 -6.66 6.94 21.17
N ASP A 332 -5.51 6.36 21.48
CA ASP A 332 -4.55 5.86 20.46
C ASP A 332 -5.00 4.55 19.79
N MET A 333 -5.94 3.80 20.41
CA MET A 333 -6.46 2.54 19.89
C MET A 333 -7.20 2.72 18.57
N ARG A 334 -6.92 1.82 17.65
CA ARG A 334 -7.59 1.71 16.34
C ARG A 334 -8.45 0.45 16.32
N PHE A 335 -9.46 0.40 15.48
CA PHE A 335 -10.28 -0.80 15.31
C PHE A 335 -9.43 -2.06 15.02
N HIS A 336 -8.38 -1.93 14.22
CA HIS A 336 -7.49 -3.04 13.90
C HIS A 336 -6.71 -3.58 15.11
N ASP A 337 -6.59 -2.81 16.18
CA ASP A 337 -5.89 -3.21 17.38
C ASP A 337 -6.71 -4.21 18.22
N LEU A 338 -8.04 -4.32 18.01
CA LEU A 338 -8.87 -5.43 18.52
C LEU A 338 -8.32 -6.79 18.04
N ARG A 339 -7.90 -6.87 16.80
CA ARG A 339 -7.28 -8.06 16.23
C ARG A 339 -5.91 -8.36 16.84
N HIS A 340 -5.13 -7.31 17.16
CA HIS A 340 -3.86 -7.49 17.87
C HIS A 340 -4.10 -7.98 19.29
N SER A 341 -5.13 -7.47 19.96
CA SER A 341 -5.55 -7.90 21.28
C SER A 341 -6.00 -9.36 21.29
N TYR A 342 -6.77 -9.80 20.27
CA TYR A 342 -7.09 -11.21 20.05
C TYR A 342 -5.83 -12.07 19.96
N ALA A 343 -4.85 -11.66 19.15
CA ALA A 343 -3.61 -12.42 18.99
C ALA A 343 -2.84 -12.57 20.30
N VAL A 344 -2.72 -11.49 21.09
CA VAL A 344 -2.07 -11.50 22.40
C VAL A 344 -2.84 -12.39 23.39
N ALA A 345 -4.16 -12.26 23.42
CA ALA A 345 -5.02 -13.06 24.29
C ALA A 345 -4.92 -14.56 23.95
N SER A 346 -4.98 -14.95 22.67
CA SER A 346 -4.82 -16.34 22.23
C SER A 346 -3.47 -16.91 22.64
N LEU A 347 -2.37 -16.20 22.36
CA LEU A 347 -1.03 -16.65 22.76
C LEU A 347 -0.89 -16.75 24.30
N LYS A 348 -1.46 -15.78 25.03
CA LYS A 348 -1.46 -15.77 26.52
C LYS A 348 -2.22 -16.96 27.11
N ASN A 349 -3.29 -17.39 26.43
CA ASN A 349 -4.09 -18.55 26.83
C ASN A 349 -3.56 -19.90 26.32
N GLY A 350 -2.40 -19.91 25.66
CA GLY A 350 -1.68 -21.15 25.33
C GLY A 350 -1.79 -21.62 23.89
N ASP A 351 -2.46 -20.86 23.01
CA ASP A 351 -2.47 -21.16 21.58
C ASP A 351 -1.04 -21.09 21.01
N ASP A 352 -0.71 -21.99 20.12
CA ASP A 352 0.56 -21.92 19.40
C ASP A 352 0.56 -20.84 18.33
N ILE A 353 1.77 -20.33 17.97
CA ILE A 353 1.93 -19.23 17.03
C ILE A 353 1.36 -19.56 15.64
N LYS A 354 1.42 -20.84 15.25
CA LYS A 354 0.95 -21.28 13.93
C LYS A 354 -0.58 -21.23 13.87
N THR A 355 -1.25 -21.73 14.88
CA THR A 355 -2.71 -21.66 15.03
C THR A 355 -3.19 -20.21 15.02
N VAL A 356 -2.56 -19.33 15.79
CA VAL A 356 -2.91 -17.89 15.77
C VAL A 356 -2.66 -17.26 14.41
N GLN A 357 -1.55 -17.61 13.74
CA GLN A 357 -1.26 -17.15 12.37
C GLN A 357 -2.34 -17.58 11.39
N GLU A 358 -2.79 -18.82 11.44
CA GLU A 358 -3.81 -19.38 10.55
C GLU A 358 -5.16 -18.73 10.82
N ASN A 359 -5.60 -18.65 12.06
CA ASN A 359 -6.84 -17.96 12.46
C ASN A 359 -6.87 -16.51 11.97
N LEU A 360 -5.76 -15.81 12.11
CA LEU A 360 -5.65 -14.43 11.63
C LEU A 360 -5.46 -14.34 10.12
N GLY A 361 -5.01 -15.37 9.42
CA GLY A 361 -4.66 -15.33 8.00
C GLY A 361 -3.51 -14.35 7.73
N HIS A 362 -2.43 -14.43 8.53
CA HIS A 362 -1.20 -13.69 8.29
C HIS A 362 -0.34 -14.40 7.25
N ALA A 363 0.23 -13.65 6.32
CA ALA A 363 1.07 -14.21 5.27
C ALA A 363 2.37 -14.80 5.82
N THR A 364 2.89 -14.25 6.94
CA THR A 364 4.13 -14.69 7.60
C THR A 364 3.96 -14.71 9.11
N ALA A 365 4.68 -15.61 9.79
CA ALA A 365 4.74 -15.69 11.24
C ALA A 365 5.43 -14.45 11.88
N ALA A 366 6.25 -13.74 11.13
CA ALA A 366 6.99 -12.57 11.63
C ALA A 366 6.10 -11.52 12.29
N PHE A 367 4.89 -11.29 11.73
CA PHE A 367 3.95 -10.36 12.32
C PHE A 367 3.36 -10.90 13.64
N THR A 368 3.07 -12.21 13.71
CA THR A 368 2.61 -12.86 14.95
C THR A 368 3.71 -12.85 16.01
N LEU A 369 4.97 -12.99 15.61
CA LEU A 369 6.14 -12.88 16.49
C LEU A 369 6.37 -11.45 17.03
N ASP A 370 6.14 -10.42 16.21
CA ASP A 370 6.15 -9.01 16.70
C ASP A 370 5.10 -8.80 17.80
N VAL A 371 3.92 -9.43 17.70
CA VAL A 371 2.87 -9.45 18.74
C VAL A 371 3.30 -10.26 19.97
N TYR A 372 4.02 -11.38 19.77
CA TYR A 372 4.52 -12.26 20.83
C TYR A 372 5.47 -11.55 21.80
N ALA A 373 6.25 -10.58 21.33
CA ALA A 373 7.20 -9.81 22.16
C ALA A 373 6.51 -9.07 23.33
N HIS A 374 5.22 -8.74 23.20
CA HIS A 374 4.42 -8.06 24.23
C HIS A 374 3.83 -9.01 25.29
N ALA A 375 3.76 -10.32 25.03
CA ALA A 375 3.13 -11.30 25.92
C ALA A 375 4.07 -11.90 26.99
N THR A 376 5.31 -11.43 27.11
CA THR A 376 6.44 -12.27 27.51
C THR A 376 6.65 -12.56 29.01
N LYS A 377 6.30 -11.72 29.96
CA LYS A 377 6.61 -12.02 31.38
C LYS A 377 5.71 -13.14 31.97
N GLN A 378 4.41 -13.06 31.75
CA GLN A 378 3.46 -14.06 32.23
C GLN A 378 3.64 -15.41 31.51
N MET A 379 3.90 -15.38 30.19
CA MET A 379 4.14 -16.60 29.41
C MET A 379 5.43 -17.32 29.81
N LYS A 380 6.50 -16.59 30.15
CA LYS A 380 7.74 -17.19 30.68
C LYS A 380 7.48 -17.89 32.01
N LYS A 381 6.70 -17.26 32.90
CA LYS A 381 6.29 -17.88 34.17
C LYS A 381 5.44 -19.13 33.93
N ALA A 382 4.38 -19.01 33.13
CA ALA A 382 3.52 -20.15 32.77
C ALA A 382 4.26 -21.28 32.06
N SER A 383 5.30 -20.97 31.26
CA SER A 383 6.18 -21.98 30.66
C SER A 383 7.03 -22.68 31.71
N ALA A 384 7.57 -21.95 32.69
CA ALA A 384 8.31 -22.54 33.81
C ALA A 384 7.39 -23.43 34.68
N ASP A 385 6.17 -22.95 34.96
CA ASP A 385 5.20 -23.72 35.73
C ASP A 385 4.76 -25.03 35.04
N ARG A 386 4.59 -24.99 33.70
CA ARG A 386 4.32 -26.23 32.91
C ARG A 386 5.50 -27.18 32.90
N MET A 387 6.73 -26.66 32.82
CA MET A 387 7.92 -27.50 32.91
C MET A 387 8.05 -28.15 34.32
N GLU A 388 7.76 -27.39 35.36
CA GLU A 388 7.74 -27.93 36.74
C GLU A 388 6.70 -29.05 36.88
N GLN A 389 5.49 -28.86 36.35
CA GLN A 389 4.45 -29.91 36.34
C GLN A 389 4.89 -31.15 35.59
N TYR A 390 5.56 -30.95 34.41
CA TYR A 390 6.11 -32.07 33.65
C TYR A 390 7.18 -32.81 34.42
N ILE A 391 8.12 -32.13 35.07
CA ILE A 391 9.16 -32.73 35.90
C ILE A 391 8.51 -33.55 37.03
N LYS A 392 7.52 -33.00 37.74
CA LYS A 392 6.79 -33.70 38.80
C LYS A 392 6.07 -34.97 38.31
N SER A 393 5.45 -34.89 37.13
CA SER A 393 4.80 -36.04 36.50
C SER A 393 5.77 -37.19 36.17
N LEU A 394 7.05 -36.87 35.86
CA LEU A 394 8.09 -37.85 35.62
C LEU A 394 8.66 -38.45 36.91
N GLN A 395 8.58 -37.73 38.02
CA GLN A 395 9.08 -38.17 39.33
C GLN A 395 8.02 -38.91 40.17
N GLY A 396 6.79 -39.02 39.67
CA GLY A 396 5.71 -39.73 40.33
C GLY A 396 5.09 -38.98 41.53
N GLU A 397 5.27 -37.63 41.55
CA GLU A 397 4.65 -36.71 42.53
C GLU A 397 3.37 -36.07 41.99
#